data_cc5841926fa54c3d285e3406b0d8a453
#
_entry.id   cc5841926fa54c3d285e3406b0d8a453
#
_cell.length_a   1.000
_cell.length_b   1.000
_cell.length_c   1.000
_cell.angle_alpha   90.00
_cell.angle_beta   90.00
_cell.angle_gamma   90.00
#
_symmetry.space_group_name_H-M   'P 1'
#
loop_
_entity.id
_entity.type
_entity.pdbx_description
1 polymer ?
#
loop_
_entity_poly.entity_id
_entity_poly.type
_entity_poly.pdbx_seq_one_letter_code
_entity_poly.pdbx_strand_id
1 'polypeptide(L)'
;AFGVADCGDSIYAMQTHVFENKELTMAQLKDALDHNFGCGCCETASDDEARIYEAVKRILSSNGSIDVSALQSQLSASQTANAGDGEYARIKRIMENTTWYGNDVDDVDLLARRCGQIYSREVEKYKNPRGGVYQAGCYPVSANVLFGKDVGALPDGRLAKQPLADGVSPRQGKDTNGPTAAAMSVAKLDHENYSNGTLYNQKFLPSALAGDEGLKRFSAVVRSYFDHKGMHIQFNVIDKNILLDAQAHPELYKDLVVRVAGYSAQFTVLAKEVQDDIISRTEQAL
;
A
#
# COMPACT_ATOMS: atom_id res chain seq x y z
N ALA A 1 7.93 -11.54 4.89
CA ALA A 1 6.59 -10.94 4.93
C ALA A 1 6.64 -9.48 4.48
N PHE A 2 5.48 -8.90 4.24
CA PHE A 2 5.21 -7.48 3.94
C PHE A 2 3.75 -7.21 4.34
N GLY A 3 3.30 -5.95 4.30
CA GLY A 3 1.95 -5.59 4.73
C GLY A 3 1.77 -5.57 6.25
N VAL A 4 2.84 -5.43 7.02
CA VAL A 4 2.77 -5.30 8.48
C VAL A 4 2.04 -4.01 8.86
N ALA A 5 2.31 -2.92 8.13
CA ALA A 5 1.61 -1.65 8.28
C ALA A 5 0.12 -1.80 8.00
N ASP A 6 -0.27 -2.37 6.83
CA ASP A 6 -1.68 -2.59 6.48
C ASP A 6 -2.42 -3.40 7.57
N CYS A 7 -1.74 -4.38 8.18
CA CYS A 7 -2.32 -5.19 9.25
C CYS A 7 -2.55 -4.36 10.52
N GLY A 8 -1.55 -3.61 10.96
CA GLY A 8 -1.64 -2.74 12.14
C GLY A 8 -2.70 -1.65 11.96
N ASP A 9 -2.66 -0.95 10.84
CA ASP A 9 -3.59 0.12 10.48
C ASP A 9 -5.03 -0.41 10.40
N SER A 10 -5.23 -1.58 9.77
CA SER A 10 -6.56 -2.21 9.67
C SER A 10 -7.13 -2.58 11.03
N ILE A 11 -6.32 -3.15 11.94
CA ILE A 11 -6.76 -3.52 13.27
C ILE A 11 -7.09 -2.26 14.08
N TYR A 12 -6.24 -1.25 14.01
CA TYR A 12 -6.45 0.01 14.72
C TYR A 12 -7.71 0.74 14.24
N ALA A 13 -7.91 0.84 12.92
CA ALA A 13 -9.11 1.44 12.36
C ALA A 13 -10.39 0.68 12.77
N MET A 14 -10.38 -0.66 12.76
CA MET A 14 -11.50 -1.46 13.25
C MET A 14 -11.73 -1.24 14.75
N GLN A 15 -10.69 -1.27 15.56
CA GLN A 15 -10.79 -1.03 17.01
C GLN A 15 -11.46 0.32 17.27
N THR A 16 -10.98 1.37 16.65
CA THR A 16 -11.46 2.74 16.85
C THR A 16 -12.91 2.92 16.35
N HIS A 17 -13.16 2.61 15.09
CA HIS A 17 -14.42 3.01 14.43
C HIS A 17 -15.57 2.00 14.61
N VAL A 18 -15.24 0.70 14.76
CA VAL A 18 -16.28 -0.35 14.92
C VAL A 18 -16.54 -0.64 16.39
N PHE A 19 -15.49 -0.80 17.21
CA PHE A 19 -15.65 -1.30 18.57
C PHE A 19 -15.73 -0.18 19.63
N GLU A 20 -14.91 0.86 19.54
CA GLU A 20 -14.86 1.95 20.51
C GLU A 20 -15.92 3.03 20.19
N ASN A 21 -15.79 3.68 19.05
CA ASN A 21 -16.67 4.78 18.64
C ASN A 21 -18.04 4.31 18.14
N LYS A 22 -18.14 3.06 17.65
CA LYS A 22 -19.37 2.46 17.11
C LYS A 22 -19.99 3.29 15.97
N GLU A 23 -19.15 3.88 15.12
CA GLU A 23 -19.57 4.70 13.96
C GLU A 23 -20.15 3.85 12.84
N LEU A 24 -19.78 2.57 12.79
CA LEU A 24 -20.29 1.55 11.89
C LEU A 24 -20.24 0.16 12.56
N THR A 25 -21.02 -0.77 12.03
CA THR A 25 -21.00 -2.16 12.47
C THR A 25 -20.00 -2.97 11.66
N MET A 26 -19.54 -4.10 12.22
CA MET A 26 -18.68 -5.04 11.49
C MET A 26 -19.37 -5.58 10.20
N ALA A 27 -20.70 -5.73 10.21
CA ALA A 27 -21.44 -6.16 9.03
C ALA A 27 -21.39 -5.10 7.90
N GLN A 28 -21.54 -3.82 8.24
CA GLN A 28 -21.42 -2.72 7.29
C GLN A 28 -19.99 -2.62 6.73
N LEU A 29 -18.97 -2.76 7.60
CA LEU A 29 -17.58 -2.77 7.15
C LEU A 29 -17.33 -3.94 6.20
N LYS A 30 -17.75 -5.15 6.58
CA LYS A 30 -17.57 -6.34 5.74
C LYS A 30 -18.23 -6.16 4.37
N ASP A 31 -19.47 -5.67 4.33
CA ASP A 31 -20.18 -5.42 3.09
C ASP A 31 -19.44 -4.39 2.21
N ALA A 32 -18.92 -3.30 2.81
CA ALA A 32 -18.13 -2.31 2.10
C ALA A 32 -16.80 -2.87 1.54
N LEU A 33 -16.14 -3.78 2.28
CA LEU A 33 -14.93 -4.47 1.83
C LEU A 33 -15.22 -5.42 0.67
N ASP A 34 -16.29 -6.21 0.77
CA ASP A 34 -16.73 -7.16 -0.28
C ASP A 34 -17.05 -6.43 -1.60
N HIS A 35 -17.52 -5.17 -1.51
CA HIS A 35 -17.79 -4.29 -2.65
C HIS A 35 -16.65 -3.30 -2.93
N ASN A 36 -15.45 -3.53 -2.37
CA ASN A 36 -14.29 -2.67 -2.59
C ASN A 36 -14.57 -1.17 -2.35
N PHE A 37 -15.34 -0.85 -1.32
CA PHE A 37 -15.80 0.49 -0.99
C PHE A 37 -16.53 1.23 -2.14
N GLY A 38 -17.21 0.49 -3.00
CA GLY A 38 -17.91 1.04 -4.16
C GLY A 38 -16.98 1.41 -5.33
N CYS A 39 -15.71 1.06 -5.27
CA CYS A 39 -14.78 1.32 -6.37
C CYS A 39 -14.99 0.30 -7.50
N GLY A 40 -15.55 0.76 -8.62
CA GLY A 40 -15.73 -0.06 -9.83
C GLY A 40 -14.43 -0.50 -10.51
N CYS A 41 -13.26 -0.07 -10.03
CA CYS A 41 -11.95 -0.41 -10.59
C CYS A 41 -11.56 -1.89 -10.41
N CYS A 42 -12.38 -2.68 -9.70
CA CYS A 42 -12.12 -4.08 -9.36
C CYS A 42 -13.22 -5.04 -9.82
N GLU A 43 -14.12 -4.60 -10.67
CA GLU A 43 -14.95 -5.55 -11.40
C GLU A 43 -14.00 -6.52 -12.13
N THR A 44 -14.12 -7.80 -11.82
CA THR A 44 -13.26 -8.82 -12.45
C THR A 44 -13.55 -8.85 -13.95
N ALA A 45 -12.57 -9.14 -14.77
CA ALA A 45 -12.79 -9.31 -16.20
C ALA A 45 -13.92 -10.31 -16.49
N SER A 46 -14.17 -11.27 -15.59
CA SER A 46 -15.32 -12.19 -15.65
C SER A 46 -16.67 -11.50 -15.49
N ASP A 47 -16.77 -10.47 -14.65
CA ASP A 47 -18.03 -9.74 -14.44
C ASP A 47 -18.32 -8.82 -15.63
N ASP A 48 -17.28 -8.19 -16.21
CA ASP A 48 -17.40 -7.42 -17.44
C ASP A 48 -17.70 -8.33 -18.64
N GLU A 49 -17.05 -9.48 -18.75
CA GLU A 49 -17.36 -10.47 -19.78
C GLU A 49 -18.79 -10.99 -19.66
N ALA A 50 -19.28 -11.30 -18.46
CA ALA A 50 -20.64 -11.73 -18.23
C ALA A 50 -21.66 -10.61 -18.56
N ARG A 51 -21.38 -9.37 -18.19
CA ARG A 51 -22.20 -8.19 -18.53
C ARG A 51 -22.21 -7.93 -20.04
N ILE A 52 -21.05 -7.97 -20.67
CA ILE A 52 -20.94 -7.83 -22.13
C ILE A 52 -21.68 -8.98 -22.83
N TYR A 53 -21.52 -10.22 -22.37
CA TYR A 53 -22.21 -11.37 -22.92
C TYR A 53 -23.74 -11.24 -22.81
N GLU A 54 -24.27 -10.85 -21.65
CA GLU A 54 -25.71 -10.63 -21.46
C GLU A 54 -26.23 -9.42 -22.27
N ALA A 55 -25.44 -8.36 -22.42
CA ALA A 55 -25.78 -7.22 -23.27
C ALA A 55 -25.82 -7.63 -24.74
N VAL A 56 -24.81 -8.34 -25.22
CA VAL A 56 -24.75 -8.88 -26.59
C VAL A 56 -25.88 -9.87 -26.84
N LYS A 57 -26.21 -10.76 -25.91
CA LYS A 57 -27.32 -11.70 -26.00
C LYS A 57 -28.68 -11.00 -26.09
N ARG A 58 -28.89 -9.92 -25.34
CA ARG A 58 -30.11 -9.09 -25.45
C ARG A 58 -30.21 -8.41 -26.81
N ILE A 59 -29.10 -7.91 -27.34
CA ILE A 59 -29.06 -7.27 -28.66
C ILE A 59 -29.34 -8.28 -29.76
N LEU A 60 -28.75 -9.49 -29.69
CA LEU A 60 -28.96 -10.55 -30.66
C LEU A 60 -30.37 -11.14 -30.61
N SER A 61 -31.07 -11.05 -29.49
CA SER A 61 -32.45 -11.50 -29.34
C SER A 61 -33.50 -10.45 -29.76
N SER A 62 -33.09 -9.18 -29.87
CA SER A 62 -33.91 -8.11 -30.44
C SER A 62 -33.59 -7.97 -31.93
N ASN A 63 -34.46 -8.42 -32.84
CA ASN A 63 -34.30 -8.36 -34.31
C ASN A 63 -34.23 -6.94 -34.86
N GLY A 64 -33.38 -6.07 -34.31
CA GLY A 64 -33.24 -4.67 -34.67
C GLY A 64 -31.80 -4.22 -34.88
N SER A 65 -31.61 -3.18 -35.67
CA SER A 65 -30.33 -2.51 -35.88
C SER A 65 -29.67 -2.09 -34.56
N ILE A 66 -28.38 -2.31 -34.44
CA ILE A 66 -27.60 -1.93 -33.25
C ILE A 66 -27.58 -0.41 -33.14
N ASP A 67 -28.28 0.15 -32.17
CA ASP A 67 -28.16 1.55 -31.80
C ASP A 67 -27.01 1.74 -30.82
N VAL A 68 -25.86 2.13 -31.36
CA VAL A 68 -24.61 2.36 -30.59
C VAL A 68 -24.80 3.49 -29.58
N SER A 69 -25.69 4.46 -29.83
CA SER A 69 -25.94 5.56 -28.93
C SER A 69 -26.79 5.13 -27.71
N ALA A 70 -27.71 4.18 -27.89
CA ALA A 70 -28.45 3.57 -26.80
C ALA A 70 -27.54 2.66 -25.94
N LEU A 71 -26.59 1.99 -26.53
CA LEU A 71 -25.55 1.21 -25.83
C LEU A 71 -24.63 2.11 -25.01
N GLN A 72 -24.17 3.22 -25.57
CA GLN A 72 -23.34 4.20 -24.89
C GLN A 72 -24.08 4.87 -23.73
N SER A 73 -25.37 5.19 -23.90
CA SER A 73 -26.19 5.76 -22.83
C SER A 73 -26.50 4.75 -21.73
N GLN A 74 -26.65 3.46 -22.04
CA GLN A 74 -26.83 2.40 -21.04
C GLN A 74 -25.52 2.07 -20.28
N LEU A 75 -24.37 2.10 -20.96
CA LEU A 75 -23.05 1.95 -20.34
C LEU A 75 -22.74 3.18 -19.45
N SER A 76 -23.07 4.39 -19.87
CA SER A 76 -22.90 5.58 -19.06
C SER A 76 -23.94 5.68 -17.93
N ALA A 77 -25.15 5.17 -18.10
CA ALA A 77 -26.16 5.11 -17.03
C ALA A 77 -25.84 4.04 -15.97
N SER A 78 -25.13 2.97 -16.32
CA SER A 78 -24.60 2.02 -15.33
C SER A 78 -23.41 2.57 -14.55
N GLN A 79 -22.79 3.66 -14.99
CA GLN A 79 -21.79 4.43 -14.26
C GLN A 79 -22.39 5.51 -13.35
N THR A 80 -23.69 5.80 -13.44
CA THR A 80 -24.39 6.75 -12.58
C THR A 80 -25.05 6.02 -11.41
N ALA A 81 -24.37 6.07 -10.28
CA ALA A 81 -24.92 6.01 -8.91
C ALA A 81 -25.79 4.80 -8.56
N ASN A 82 -25.15 3.73 -8.12
CA ASN A 82 -25.74 2.91 -7.06
C ASN A 82 -25.86 3.76 -5.79
N ALA A 83 -27.04 3.80 -5.17
CA ALA A 83 -27.24 4.45 -3.86
C ALA A 83 -26.28 3.88 -2.78
N GLY A 84 -25.68 2.71 -3.02
CA GLY A 84 -24.62 2.11 -2.22
C GLY A 84 -23.28 2.82 -2.33
N ASP A 85 -22.95 3.47 -3.45
CA ASP A 85 -21.64 4.14 -3.64
C ASP A 85 -21.44 5.28 -2.64
N GLY A 86 -22.49 6.01 -2.27
CA GLY A 86 -22.45 7.05 -1.25
C GLY A 86 -22.15 6.49 0.15
N GLU A 87 -22.75 5.36 0.51
CA GLU A 87 -22.55 4.73 1.82
C GLU A 87 -21.16 4.05 1.91
N TYR A 88 -20.74 3.36 0.88
CA TYR A 88 -19.41 2.74 0.84
C TYR A 88 -18.30 3.80 0.85
N ALA A 89 -18.46 4.89 0.12
CA ALA A 89 -17.53 6.01 0.18
C ALA A 89 -17.51 6.69 1.57
N ARG A 90 -18.66 6.74 2.25
CA ARG A 90 -18.75 7.21 3.64
C ARG A 90 -17.98 6.29 4.58
N ILE A 91 -18.21 4.98 4.48
CA ILE A 91 -17.52 3.98 5.30
C ILE A 91 -16.01 4.07 5.07
N LYS A 92 -15.56 4.14 3.81
CA LYS A 92 -14.14 4.30 3.48
C LYS A 92 -13.54 5.53 4.15
N ARG A 93 -14.21 6.69 4.09
CA ARG A 93 -13.74 7.93 4.74
C ARG A 93 -13.66 7.80 6.26
N ILE A 94 -14.60 7.10 6.89
CA ILE A 94 -14.54 6.80 8.32
C ILE A 94 -13.29 5.98 8.62
N MET A 95 -13.08 4.87 7.92
CA MET A 95 -11.94 3.98 8.12
C MET A 95 -10.60 4.67 7.84
N GLU A 96 -10.54 5.59 6.88
CA GLU A 96 -9.34 6.38 6.59
C GLU A 96 -9.12 7.56 7.56
N ASN A 97 -10.11 7.95 8.33
CA ASN A 97 -9.99 9.00 9.36
C ASN A 97 -9.44 8.40 10.67
N THR A 98 -8.26 7.84 10.59
CA THR A 98 -7.60 7.13 11.68
C THR A 98 -6.15 7.58 11.82
N THR A 99 -5.49 7.16 12.88
CA THR A 99 -4.05 7.30 13.03
C THR A 99 -3.35 6.17 12.28
N TRP A 100 -2.27 6.51 11.58
CA TRP A 100 -1.54 5.60 10.73
C TRP A 100 -0.19 5.23 11.33
N TYR A 101 0.22 3.98 11.17
CA TYR A 101 1.58 3.54 11.39
C TYR A 101 2.56 4.38 10.54
N GLY A 102 3.69 4.76 11.14
CA GLY A 102 4.67 5.64 10.50
C GLY A 102 4.58 7.12 10.91
N ASN A 103 3.81 7.42 11.97
CA ASN A 103 3.63 8.78 12.49
C ASN A 103 4.05 8.93 13.96
N ASP A 104 4.80 7.95 14.49
CA ASP A 104 5.30 7.88 15.87
C ASP A 104 4.19 7.90 16.92
N VAL A 105 3.12 7.16 16.69
CA VAL A 105 2.00 7.01 17.63
C VAL A 105 1.95 5.58 18.13
N ASP A 106 2.15 5.40 19.45
CA ASP A 106 2.31 4.08 20.07
C ASP A 106 1.09 3.17 19.87
N ASP A 107 -0.12 3.71 19.88
CA ASP A 107 -1.34 2.92 19.80
C ASP A 107 -1.38 2.06 18.52
N VAL A 108 -1.06 2.64 17.38
CA VAL A 108 -1.02 1.92 16.09
C VAL A 108 0.32 1.22 15.86
N ASP A 109 1.44 1.84 16.26
CA ASP A 109 2.79 1.29 16.08
C ASP A 109 2.94 -0.04 16.84
N LEU A 110 2.42 -0.12 18.08
CA LEU A 110 2.47 -1.34 18.88
C LEU A 110 1.52 -2.44 18.37
N LEU A 111 0.43 -2.09 17.68
CA LEU A 111 -0.39 -3.07 16.98
C LEU A 111 0.35 -3.65 15.76
N ALA A 112 0.99 -2.82 14.94
CA ALA A 112 1.83 -3.27 13.84
C ALA A 112 2.98 -4.17 14.36
N ARG A 113 3.66 -3.78 15.45
CA ARG A 113 4.65 -4.60 16.14
C ARG A 113 4.08 -5.96 16.55
N ARG A 114 2.89 -5.98 17.15
CA ARG A 114 2.24 -7.23 17.58
C ARG A 114 1.93 -8.15 16.41
N CYS A 115 1.43 -7.62 15.29
CA CYS A 115 1.21 -8.39 14.07
C CYS A 115 2.51 -9.05 13.58
N GLY A 116 3.58 -8.28 13.52
CA GLY A 116 4.89 -8.78 13.13
C GLY A 116 5.45 -9.83 14.10
N GLN A 117 5.27 -9.66 15.40
CA GLN A 117 5.69 -10.62 16.43
C GLN A 117 4.91 -11.95 16.33
N ILE A 118 3.63 -11.92 15.99
CA ILE A 118 2.83 -13.15 15.76
C ILE A 118 3.45 -13.91 14.58
N TYR A 119 3.73 -13.22 13.48
CA TYR A 119 4.35 -13.82 12.31
C TYR A 119 5.73 -14.42 12.62
N SER A 120 6.63 -13.68 13.26
CA SER A 120 7.99 -14.15 13.54
C SER A 120 7.98 -15.37 14.45
N ARG A 121 7.21 -15.33 15.55
CA ARG A 121 7.08 -16.45 16.49
C ARG A 121 6.47 -17.69 15.84
N GLU A 122 5.53 -17.50 14.90
CA GLU A 122 4.91 -18.63 14.22
C GLU A 122 5.90 -19.30 13.27
N VAL A 123 6.62 -18.53 12.47
CA VAL A 123 7.60 -19.03 11.50
C VAL A 123 8.73 -19.85 12.18
N GLU A 124 9.20 -19.40 13.33
CA GLU A 124 10.30 -20.04 14.06
C GLU A 124 9.96 -21.41 14.69
N LYS A 125 8.67 -21.74 14.78
CA LYS A 125 8.23 -23.07 15.25
C LYS A 125 8.55 -24.19 14.27
N TYR A 126 8.78 -23.89 13.01
CA TYR A 126 8.95 -24.87 11.96
C TYR A 126 10.40 -25.11 11.60
N LYS A 127 10.69 -26.33 11.17
CA LYS A 127 12.00 -26.74 10.66
C LYS A 127 11.92 -27.05 9.17
N ASN A 128 12.93 -26.69 8.45
CA ASN A 128 13.06 -27.05 7.05
C ASN A 128 13.46 -28.54 6.89
N PRO A 129 13.36 -29.12 5.68
CA PRO A 129 13.70 -30.53 5.44
C PRO A 129 15.13 -30.92 5.80
N ARG A 130 16.06 -29.96 5.93
CA ARG A 130 17.45 -30.17 6.33
C ARG A 130 17.69 -30.01 7.83
N GLY A 131 16.63 -29.79 8.62
CA GLY A 131 16.67 -29.67 10.09
C GLY A 131 16.98 -28.24 10.61
N GLY A 132 17.22 -27.26 9.74
CA GLY A 132 17.36 -25.86 10.13
C GLY A 132 16.03 -25.22 10.50
N VAL A 133 16.05 -24.20 11.36
CA VAL A 133 14.88 -23.41 11.73
C VAL A 133 14.57 -22.42 10.61
N TYR A 134 13.28 -22.17 10.33
CA TYR A 134 12.89 -21.05 9.48
C TYR A 134 13.11 -19.73 10.20
N GLN A 135 13.58 -18.73 9.47
CA GLN A 135 13.87 -17.40 9.98
C GLN A 135 12.87 -16.40 9.40
N ALA A 136 12.27 -15.60 10.29
CA ALA A 136 11.37 -14.56 9.86
C ALA A 136 12.11 -13.41 9.16
N GLY A 137 11.52 -12.87 8.11
CA GLY A 137 12.01 -11.69 7.41
C GLY A 137 10.85 -10.82 6.92
N CYS A 138 11.04 -9.51 6.94
CA CYS A 138 10.06 -8.51 6.48
C CYS A 138 10.65 -7.65 5.37
N TYR A 139 10.65 -8.19 4.15
CA TYR A 139 11.10 -7.50 2.93
C TYR A 139 10.30 -8.02 1.73
N PRO A 140 9.90 -7.13 0.80
CA PRO A 140 8.98 -7.51 -0.28
C PRO A 140 9.69 -7.92 -1.57
N VAL A 141 10.89 -7.41 -1.87
CA VAL A 141 11.44 -7.32 -3.24
C VAL A 141 10.50 -6.48 -4.12
N SER A 142 9.51 -7.08 -4.77
CA SER A 142 8.38 -6.42 -5.45
C SER A 142 7.07 -7.20 -5.23
N ALA A 143 7.08 -8.15 -4.31
CA ALA A 143 5.96 -9.05 -4.08
C ALA A 143 4.74 -8.33 -3.44
N ASN A 144 4.96 -7.22 -2.72
CA ASN A 144 3.88 -6.38 -2.21
C ASN A 144 2.95 -5.87 -3.33
N VAL A 145 3.50 -5.57 -4.51
CA VAL A 145 2.73 -5.19 -5.70
C VAL A 145 1.99 -6.39 -6.28
N LEU A 146 2.70 -7.51 -6.48
CA LEU A 146 2.13 -8.73 -7.07
C LEU A 146 0.99 -9.30 -6.21
N PHE A 147 1.25 -9.52 -4.93
CA PHE A 147 0.22 -10.05 -4.02
C PHE A 147 -0.89 -9.04 -3.74
N GLY A 148 -0.58 -7.73 -3.82
CA GLY A 148 -1.60 -6.69 -3.72
C GLY A 148 -2.70 -6.84 -4.76
N LYS A 149 -2.38 -7.39 -5.94
CA LYS A 149 -3.37 -7.65 -7.01
C LYS A 149 -4.41 -8.72 -6.63
N ASP A 150 -4.01 -9.67 -5.79
CA ASP A 150 -4.86 -10.80 -5.37
C ASP A 150 -5.58 -10.53 -4.04
N VAL A 151 -5.16 -9.52 -3.29
CA VAL A 151 -5.76 -9.15 -2.01
C VAL A 151 -6.91 -8.16 -2.23
N GLY A 152 -8.09 -8.48 -1.65
CA GLY A 152 -9.27 -7.61 -1.63
C GLY A 152 -9.04 -6.30 -0.88
N ALA A 153 -10.08 -5.48 -0.75
CA ALA A 153 -10.03 -4.26 0.06
C ALA A 153 -9.71 -4.58 1.53
N LEU A 154 -9.03 -3.65 2.22
CA LEU A 154 -8.65 -3.81 3.61
C LEU A 154 -9.32 -2.74 4.49
N PRO A 155 -9.52 -3.02 5.80
CA PRO A 155 -10.15 -2.08 6.72
C PRO A 155 -9.43 -0.74 6.87
N ASP A 156 -8.14 -0.67 6.54
CA ASP A 156 -7.38 0.59 6.46
C ASP A 156 -7.76 1.48 5.26
N GLY A 157 -8.81 1.15 4.51
CA GLY A 157 -9.24 1.88 3.33
C GLY A 157 -8.44 1.57 2.06
N ARG A 158 -7.50 0.59 2.10
CA ARG A 158 -6.82 0.10 0.91
C ARG A 158 -7.84 -0.54 -0.03
N LEU A 159 -7.85 -0.13 -1.28
CA LEU A 159 -8.69 -0.75 -2.31
C LEU A 159 -8.07 -2.06 -2.79
N ALA A 160 -8.91 -2.97 -3.25
CA ALA A 160 -8.45 -4.18 -3.91
C ALA A 160 -7.51 -3.85 -5.08
N LYS A 161 -6.57 -4.72 -5.36
CA LYS A 161 -5.54 -4.60 -6.41
C LYS A 161 -4.49 -3.51 -6.19
N GLN A 162 -4.61 -2.65 -5.19
CA GLN A 162 -3.53 -1.74 -4.82
C GLN A 162 -2.34 -2.48 -4.21
N PRO A 163 -1.10 -1.98 -4.30
CA PRO A 163 0.04 -2.54 -3.58
C PRO A 163 -0.23 -2.62 -2.08
N LEU A 164 0.28 -3.65 -1.43
CA LEU A 164 0.41 -3.70 0.03
C LEU A 164 1.61 -2.86 0.48
N ALA A 165 1.67 -2.48 1.74
CA ALA A 165 2.83 -1.82 2.32
C ALA A 165 4.09 -2.68 2.16
N ASP A 166 5.20 -2.07 1.78
CA ASP A 166 6.43 -2.76 1.48
C ASP A 166 7.27 -3.04 2.76
N GLY A 167 7.67 -4.28 2.96
CA GLY A 167 8.53 -4.68 4.08
C GLY A 167 8.00 -4.24 5.42
N VAL A 168 8.76 -3.37 6.10
CA VAL A 168 8.37 -2.73 7.37
C VAL A 168 8.03 -1.25 7.20
N SER A 169 7.97 -0.76 5.96
CA SER A 169 7.63 0.64 5.67
C SER A 169 6.18 0.93 6.02
N PRO A 170 5.84 2.17 6.36
CA PRO A 170 4.46 2.64 6.41
C PRO A 170 3.76 2.46 5.06
N ARG A 171 2.44 2.40 5.08
CA ARG A 171 1.63 2.41 3.87
C ARG A 171 1.92 3.68 3.06
N GLN A 172 1.99 3.55 1.75
CA GLN A 172 2.34 4.62 0.82
C GLN A 172 1.47 5.86 1.06
N GLY A 173 2.11 7.01 1.29
CA GLY A 173 1.47 8.30 1.49
C GLY A 173 0.83 8.51 2.87
N LYS A 174 1.01 7.61 3.84
CA LYS A 174 0.38 7.70 5.17
C LYS A 174 1.31 8.17 6.28
N ASP A 175 2.62 8.17 6.08
CA ASP A 175 3.65 8.68 6.98
C ASP A 175 3.84 10.20 6.80
N THR A 176 2.92 10.98 7.34
CA THR A 176 2.80 12.42 7.10
C THR A 176 3.50 13.32 8.14
N ASN A 177 3.94 12.73 9.27
CA ASN A 177 4.58 13.48 10.36
C ASN A 177 6.10 13.64 10.17
N GLY A 178 6.60 13.38 8.97
CA GLY A 178 8.01 13.56 8.59
C GLY A 178 8.89 12.33 8.83
N PRO A 179 10.13 12.36 8.31
CA PRO A 179 11.00 11.19 8.24
C PRO A 179 11.44 10.65 9.60
N THR A 180 11.57 11.52 10.60
CA THR A 180 11.93 11.08 11.96
C THR A 180 10.81 10.29 12.60
N ALA A 181 9.56 10.76 12.51
CA ALA A 181 8.40 10.04 13.04
C ALA A 181 8.24 8.68 12.35
N ALA A 182 8.37 8.64 11.02
CA ALA A 182 8.33 7.39 10.28
C ALA A 182 9.43 6.41 10.72
N ALA A 183 10.66 6.90 10.89
CA ALA A 183 11.77 6.09 11.38
C ALA A 183 11.55 5.57 12.81
N MET A 184 10.96 6.38 13.71
CA MET A 184 10.66 5.96 15.08
C MET A 184 9.56 4.89 15.13
N SER A 185 8.48 5.04 14.35
CA SER A 185 7.46 3.97 14.22
C SER A 185 8.08 2.65 13.77
N VAL A 186 8.92 2.69 12.73
CA VAL A 186 9.59 1.49 12.20
C VAL A 186 10.53 0.89 13.24
N ALA A 187 11.29 1.70 13.98
CA ALA A 187 12.21 1.23 15.02
C ALA A 187 11.50 0.45 16.15
N LYS A 188 10.21 0.72 16.40
CA LYS A 188 9.40 0.03 17.43
C LYS A 188 9.04 -1.42 17.07
N LEU A 189 9.33 -1.92 15.86
CA LEU A 189 8.87 -3.24 15.39
C LEU A 189 9.63 -4.45 15.97
N ASP A 190 10.55 -4.26 16.92
CA ASP A 190 11.40 -5.35 17.46
C ASP A 190 12.17 -6.09 16.37
N HIS A 191 13.03 -5.38 15.65
CA HIS A 191 13.79 -5.90 14.51
C HIS A 191 14.61 -7.15 14.82
N GLU A 192 14.99 -7.36 16.07
CA GLU A 192 15.72 -8.56 16.55
C GLU A 192 14.93 -9.87 16.36
N ASN A 193 13.59 -9.80 16.25
CA ASN A 193 12.73 -10.94 15.96
C ASN A 193 12.70 -11.33 14.47
N TYR A 194 13.37 -10.57 13.62
CA TYR A 194 13.43 -10.82 12.17
C TYR A 194 14.83 -11.21 11.75
N SER A 195 15.26 -12.39 12.19
CA SER A 195 16.64 -12.88 11.99
C SER A 195 17.05 -13.01 10.52
N ASN A 196 16.07 -13.04 9.58
CA ASN A 196 16.32 -12.99 8.13
C ASN A 196 16.29 -11.56 7.55
N GLY A 197 16.10 -10.54 8.40
CA GLY A 197 16.19 -9.13 8.03
C GLY A 197 14.87 -8.43 7.82
N THR A 198 14.94 -7.09 7.86
CA THR A 198 13.84 -6.18 7.56
C THR A 198 14.26 -5.23 6.46
N LEU A 199 13.29 -4.63 5.77
CA LEU A 199 13.53 -3.64 4.74
C LEU A 199 12.61 -2.44 4.95
N TYR A 200 13.22 -1.27 5.13
CA TYR A 200 12.55 0.01 5.26
C TYR A 200 12.95 0.95 4.13
N ASN A 201 11.97 1.48 3.42
CA ASN A 201 12.15 2.45 2.34
C ASN A 201 11.78 3.85 2.80
N GLN A 202 12.63 4.84 2.47
CA GLN A 202 12.28 6.26 2.52
C GLN A 202 12.60 6.94 1.19
N LYS A 203 11.78 7.91 0.81
CA LYS A 203 12.01 8.76 -0.36
C LYS A 203 12.14 10.20 0.10
N PHE A 204 13.25 10.87 -0.29
CA PHE A 204 13.51 12.25 0.05
C PHE A 204 13.49 13.14 -1.19
N LEU A 205 13.00 14.35 -1.02
CA LEU A 205 13.21 15.41 -2.00
C LEU A 205 14.70 15.75 -2.05
N PRO A 206 15.31 15.90 -3.23
CA PRO A 206 16.71 16.32 -3.36
C PRO A 206 17.02 17.63 -2.62
N SER A 207 16.07 18.57 -2.62
CA SER A 207 16.19 19.86 -1.91
C SER A 207 16.28 19.70 -0.38
N ALA A 208 15.67 18.67 0.19
CA ALA A 208 15.73 18.41 1.63
C ALA A 208 17.12 18.01 2.11
N LEU A 209 17.93 17.41 1.23
CA LEU A 209 19.30 16.96 1.52
C LEU A 209 20.37 17.96 1.04
N ALA A 210 19.97 19.12 0.54
CA ALA A 210 20.90 20.10 -0.02
C ALA A 210 21.74 20.77 1.07
N GLY A 211 23.04 20.93 0.77
CA GLY A 211 24.02 21.60 1.63
C GLY A 211 24.33 20.85 2.93
N ASP A 212 25.21 21.43 3.73
CA ASP A 212 25.69 20.81 4.98
C ASP A 212 24.58 20.61 6.01
N GLU A 213 23.62 21.53 6.10
CA GLU A 213 22.52 21.45 7.04
C GLU A 213 21.54 20.31 6.68
N GLY A 214 21.21 20.13 5.40
CA GLY A 214 20.41 18.99 4.93
C GLY A 214 21.08 17.65 5.27
N LEU A 215 22.38 17.53 5.00
CA LEU A 215 23.17 16.35 5.31
C LEU A 215 23.28 16.08 6.82
N LYS A 216 23.41 17.12 7.66
CA LYS A 216 23.41 16.97 9.12
C LYS A 216 22.06 16.43 9.62
N ARG A 217 20.93 16.99 9.15
CA ARG A 217 19.60 16.54 9.53
C ARG A 217 19.36 15.09 9.09
N PHE A 218 19.71 14.76 7.86
CA PHE A 218 19.64 13.38 7.35
C PHE A 218 20.47 12.42 8.19
N SER A 219 21.71 12.78 8.52
CA SER A 219 22.57 11.98 9.40
C SER A 219 21.95 11.78 10.78
N ALA A 220 21.27 12.80 11.33
CA ALA A 220 20.59 12.71 12.61
C ALA A 220 19.42 11.71 12.56
N VAL A 221 18.58 11.74 11.51
CA VAL A 221 17.49 10.77 11.31
C VAL A 221 18.03 9.35 11.25
N VAL A 222 19.08 9.11 10.43
CA VAL A 222 19.67 7.78 10.27
C VAL A 222 20.26 7.28 11.59
N ARG A 223 21.01 8.12 12.32
CA ARG A 223 21.55 7.76 13.63
C ARG A 223 20.46 7.45 14.63
N SER A 224 19.45 8.32 14.75
CA SER A 224 18.32 8.12 15.66
C SER A 224 17.62 6.80 15.40
N TYR A 225 17.40 6.45 14.13
CA TYR A 225 16.80 5.17 13.75
C TYR A 225 17.60 3.97 14.25
N PHE A 226 18.92 3.96 14.05
CA PHE A 226 19.78 2.85 14.50
C PHE A 226 20.00 2.84 16.02
N ASP A 227 20.06 4.01 16.66
CA ASP A 227 20.13 4.11 18.13
C ASP A 227 18.89 3.52 18.80
N HIS A 228 17.72 3.59 18.13
CA HIS A 228 16.47 2.95 18.53
C HIS A 228 16.30 1.52 17.98
N LYS A 229 17.41 0.87 17.59
CA LYS A 229 17.45 -0.53 17.16
C LYS A 229 16.81 -0.84 15.82
N GLY A 230 16.66 0.15 14.95
CA GLY A 230 16.35 -0.11 13.54
C GLY A 230 17.42 -0.99 12.90
N MET A 231 17.04 -1.87 11.99
CA MET A 231 17.97 -2.84 11.40
C MET A 231 18.47 -2.43 10.02
N HIS A 232 17.61 -1.93 9.17
CA HIS A 232 17.92 -1.60 7.79
C HIS A 232 17.07 -0.42 7.31
N ILE A 233 17.67 0.48 6.56
CA ILE A 233 16.98 1.56 5.87
C ILE A 233 17.64 1.80 4.51
N GLN A 234 16.85 2.07 3.49
CA GLN A 234 17.33 2.45 2.16
C GLN A 234 16.56 3.66 1.63
N PHE A 235 17.19 4.38 0.70
CA PHE A 235 16.70 5.68 0.27
C PHE A 235 16.55 5.78 -1.24
N ASN A 236 15.51 6.50 -1.67
CA ASN A 236 15.44 7.17 -2.96
C ASN A 236 15.53 8.69 -2.73
N VAL A 237 16.42 9.35 -3.44
CA VAL A 237 16.54 10.82 -3.40
C VAL A 237 16.15 11.32 -4.78
N ILE A 238 14.85 11.53 -4.98
CA ILE A 238 14.29 11.86 -6.28
C ILE A 238 12.94 12.57 -6.12
N ASP A 239 12.67 13.52 -7.02
CA ASP A 239 11.40 14.22 -7.12
C ASP A 239 10.36 13.36 -7.84
N LYS A 240 9.13 13.34 -7.32
CA LYS A 240 8.00 12.62 -7.90
C LYS A 240 7.71 13.06 -9.34
N ASN A 241 7.88 14.35 -9.65
CA ASN A 241 7.63 14.85 -11.00
C ASN A 241 8.62 14.27 -12.00
N ILE A 242 9.88 14.05 -11.60
CA ILE A 242 10.87 13.36 -12.44
C ILE A 242 10.44 11.92 -12.72
N LEU A 243 9.91 11.21 -11.72
CA LEU A 243 9.42 9.84 -11.90
C LEU A 243 8.18 9.80 -12.82
N LEU A 244 7.26 10.74 -12.67
CA LEU A 244 6.07 10.86 -13.54
C LEU A 244 6.48 11.19 -14.98
N ASP A 245 7.43 12.09 -15.17
CA ASP A 245 7.95 12.43 -16.50
C ASP A 245 8.71 11.25 -17.12
N ALA A 246 9.50 10.53 -16.33
CA ALA A 246 10.20 9.33 -16.77
C ALA A 246 9.23 8.19 -17.14
N GLN A 247 8.07 8.11 -16.50
CA GLN A 247 7.02 7.16 -16.87
C GLN A 247 6.33 7.53 -18.19
N ALA A 248 6.14 8.84 -18.43
CA ALA A 248 5.52 9.36 -19.66
C ALA A 248 6.49 9.35 -20.86
N HIS A 249 7.79 9.60 -20.64
CA HIS A 249 8.83 9.75 -21.67
C HIS A 249 10.04 8.85 -21.38
N PRO A 250 9.89 7.53 -21.36
CA PRO A 250 10.93 6.60 -20.92
C PRO A 250 12.23 6.67 -21.73
N GLU A 251 12.14 7.10 -22.99
CA GLU A 251 13.30 7.27 -23.88
C GLU A 251 14.28 8.34 -23.41
N LEU A 252 13.81 9.33 -22.62
CA LEU A 252 14.64 10.43 -22.08
C LEU A 252 15.35 10.05 -20.77
N TYR A 253 14.90 8.98 -20.10
CA TYR A 253 15.32 8.60 -18.76
C TYR A 253 15.92 7.20 -18.66
N LYS A 254 16.58 6.72 -19.71
CA LYS A 254 17.15 5.36 -19.79
C LYS A 254 18.14 5.03 -18.66
N ASP A 255 18.84 6.05 -18.15
CA ASP A 255 19.85 5.90 -17.12
C ASP A 255 19.31 6.18 -15.70
N LEU A 256 18.00 6.48 -15.57
CA LEU A 256 17.41 6.75 -14.27
C LEU A 256 17.30 5.46 -13.46
N VAL A 257 18.13 5.36 -12.41
CA VAL A 257 18.16 4.22 -11.50
C VAL A 257 17.43 4.56 -10.19
N VAL A 258 16.57 3.67 -9.74
CA VAL A 258 15.85 3.78 -8.47
C VAL A 258 16.13 2.58 -7.56
N ARG A 259 16.01 2.80 -6.28
CA ARG A 259 16.01 1.74 -5.28
C ARG A 259 14.60 1.19 -5.12
N VAL A 260 14.40 -0.09 -5.45
CA VAL A 260 13.08 -0.73 -5.39
C VAL A 260 12.84 -1.26 -3.98
N ALA A 261 13.34 -2.43 -3.66
CA ALA A 261 13.31 -3.00 -2.32
C ALA A 261 14.40 -4.10 -2.20
N GLY A 262 15.54 -3.73 -1.65
CA GLY A 262 16.72 -4.60 -1.54
C GLY A 262 17.59 -4.67 -2.81
N TYR A 263 17.14 -4.08 -3.93
CA TYR A 263 17.89 -3.98 -5.19
C TYR A 263 17.61 -2.64 -5.88
N SER A 264 18.45 -2.29 -6.85
CA SER A 264 18.28 -1.13 -7.71
C SER A 264 18.02 -1.58 -9.14
N ALA A 265 17.20 -0.82 -9.86
CA ALA A 265 16.90 -1.06 -11.26
C ALA A 265 16.71 0.25 -12.01
N GLN A 266 16.85 0.21 -13.33
CA GLN A 266 16.43 1.30 -14.20
C GLN A 266 14.92 1.48 -14.07
N PHE A 267 14.46 2.69 -13.76
CA PHE A 267 13.05 2.97 -13.51
C PHE A 267 12.16 2.64 -14.70
N THR A 268 12.62 3.00 -15.89
CA THR A 268 11.87 2.86 -17.14
C THR A 268 11.66 1.42 -17.61
N VAL A 269 12.43 0.45 -17.08
CA VAL A 269 12.26 -0.99 -17.42
C VAL A 269 11.40 -1.74 -16.40
N LEU A 270 11.05 -1.11 -15.29
CA LEU A 270 10.16 -1.71 -14.31
C LEU A 270 8.74 -1.82 -14.85
N ALA A 271 8.01 -2.83 -14.40
CA ALA A 271 6.57 -2.92 -14.67
C ALA A 271 5.85 -1.67 -14.14
N LYS A 272 4.84 -1.21 -14.85
CA LYS A 272 4.13 0.05 -14.53
C LYS A 272 3.65 0.09 -13.08
N GLU A 273 3.13 -1.00 -12.57
CA GLU A 273 2.60 -1.08 -11.19
C GLU A 273 3.71 -0.93 -10.14
N VAL A 274 4.94 -1.37 -10.44
CA VAL A 274 6.10 -1.15 -9.57
C VAL A 274 6.57 0.30 -9.64
N GLN A 275 6.52 0.92 -10.83
CA GLN A 275 6.77 2.35 -10.97
C GLN A 275 5.76 3.16 -10.16
N ASP A 276 4.48 2.83 -10.27
CA ASP A 276 3.38 3.49 -9.53
C ASP A 276 3.54 3.35 -8.01
N ASP A 277 3.99 2.18 -7.52
CA ASP A 277 4.32 1.97 -6.10
C ASP A 277 5.44 2.92 -5.64
N ILE A 278 6.54 3.01 -6.40
CA ILE A 278 7.67 3.90 -6.06
C ILE A 278 7.23 5.38 -6.10
N ILE A 279 6.43 5.77 -7.09
CA ILE A 279 5.88 7.13 -7.21
C ILE A 279 5.00 7.46 -6.00
N SER A 280 4.19 6.53 -5.53
CA SER A 280 3.22 6.73 -4.44
C SER A 280 3.84 6.82 -3.04
N ARG A 281 5.10 6.40 -2.86
CA ARG A 281 5.81 6.51 -1.58
C ARG A 281 5.90 7.98 -1.16
N THR A 282 5.74 8.25 0.14
CA THR A 282 5.79 9.60 0.70
C THR A 282 7.12 10.29 0.38
N GLU A 283 7.07 11.52 -0.08
CA GLU A 283 8.24 12.38 -0.25
C GLU A 283 8.52 13.10 1.06
N GLN A 284 9.62 12.73 1.68
CA GLN A 284 10.03 13.29 2.96
C GLN A 284 10.81 14.60 2.75
N ALA A 285 10.51 15.59 3.58
CA ALA A 285 11.27 16.81 3.75
C ALA A 285 11.89 16.84 5.15
N LEU A 286 13.05 17.52 5.32
CA LEU A 286 13.80 17.61 6.59
C LEU A 286 13.69 19.00 7.20
#